data_8f2e5908e171ffd3714c4770dabeac85
#
_entry.id   8f2e5908e171ffd3714c4770dabeac85
#
_cell.length_a   1.000
_cell.length_b   1.000
_cell.length_c   1.000
_cell.angle_alpha   90.00
_cell.angle_beta   90.00
_cell.angle_gamma   90.00
#
_symmetry.space_group_name_H-M   'P 1'
#
loop_
_entity.id
_entity.type
_entity.pdbx_description
1 polymer ?
#
loop_
_entity_poly.entity_id
_entity_poly.type
_entity_poly.pdbx_seq_one_letter_code
_entity_poly.pdbx_strand_id
1 'polypeptide(L)'
;MARYIGPKCKLSRREGTDLGLKSRVRALDSKCNMEKVPGQQGERRRRQSDYGLQLREKQKVHRIYGVLEKQFRNYYKKAAQKKGATGDNLLKLLEGRLDNVVYRMGFGSTRAEARQLVSHKATLVKGQTVNIPSYQVSPEDVISVREKSRNQVRIQNSLALAEQYEFPEWVEVDETNATVDLGEGYLVEIVGKTMRFTVPDYG
;
A
#
# COMPACT_ATOMS: atom_id res chain seq x y z
N MET A 1 -4.12 12.44 10.55
CA MET A 1 -4.14 11.03 10.98
C MET A 1 -2.74 10.60 11.37
N ALA A 2 -2.57 9.99 12.55
CA ALA A 2 -1.25 9.54 13.03
C ALA A 2 -0.64 8.47 12.11
N ARG A 3 0.69 8.48 11.95
CA ARG A 3 1.45 7.54 11.12
C ARG A 3 2.82 7.26 11.74
N TYR A 4 3.45 6.17 11.33
CA TYR A 4 4.84 5.92 11.69
C TYR A 4 5.77 6.84 10.89
N ILE A 5 6.58 7.63 11.59
CA ILE A 5 7.55 8.58 11.01
C ILE A 5 9.01 8.18 11.22
N GLY A 6 9.25 7.08 11.92
CA GLY A 6 10.58 6.57 12.20
C GLY A 6 11.28 5.94 10.98
N PRO A 7 12.49 5.40 11.16
CA PRO A 7 13.32 4.85 10.09
C PRO A 7 12.68 3.61 9.44
N LYS A 8 12.43 3.69 8.13
CA LYS A 8 11.75 2.65 7.35
C LYS A 8 12.56 1.36 7.24
N CYS A 9 13.87 1.46 7.02
CA CYS A 9 14.76 0.28 6.97
C CYS A 9 14.69 -0.57 8.24
N LYS A 10 14.48 0.06 9.40
CA LYS A 10 14.30 -0.67 10.66
C LYS A 10 13.10 -1.62 10.62
N LEU A 11 12.03 -1.23 9.92
CA LEU A 11 10.82 -2.05 9.78
C LEU A 11 11.08 -3.26 8.87
N SER A 12 11.64 -3.04 7.67
CA SER A 12 11.98 -4.11 6.73
C SER A 12 12.98 -5.10 7.35
N ARG A 13 14.05 -4.60 7.96
CA ARG A 13 15.03 -5.43 8.67
C ARG A 13 14.41 -6.27 9.79
N ARG A 14 13.40 -5.75 10.49
CA ARG A 14 12.72 -6.48 11.57
C ARG A 14 11.90 -7.65 11.04
N GLU A 15 11.30 -7.51 9.87
CA GLU A 15 10.50 -8.56 9.22
C GLU A 15 11.34 -9.46 8.30
N GLY A 16 12.59 -9.08 8.00
CA GLY A 16 13.49 -9.84 7.12
C GLY A 16 13.07 -9.83 5.65
N THR A 17 12.16 -8.94 5.27
CA THR A 17 11.64 -8.85 3.90
C THR A 17 11.50 -7.40 3.45
N ASP A 18 11.53 -7.16 2.14
CA ASP A 18 11.18 -5.84 1.61
C ASP A 18 9.67 -5.59 1.77
N LEU A 19 9.34 -4.54 2.48
CA LEU A 19 7.96 -4.11 2.70
C LEU A 19 7.50 -3.03 1.70
N GLY A 20 8.31 -2.72 0.67
CA GLY A 20 8.01 -1.68 -0.30
C GLY A 20 7.89 -0.27 0.31
N LEU A 21 8.60 -0.01 1.41
CA LEU A 21 8.54 1.27 2.14
C LEU A 21 9.49 2.34 1.60
N LYS A 22 10.38 1.97 0.71
CA LYS A 22 11.34 2.83 0.02
C LYS A 22 11.05 2.85 -1.47
N SER A 23 11.39 3.94 -2.15
CA SER A 23 11.28 4.00 -3.61
C SER A 23 12.09 2.87 -4.27
N ARG A 24 11.55 2.30 -5.34
CA ARG A 24 12.18 1.19 -6.09
C ARG A 24 13.33 1.62 -7.02
N VAL A 25 13.63 2.92 -7.10
CA VAL A 25 14.73 3.46 -7.94
C VAL A 25 16.09 2.78 -7.66
N ARG A 26 16.34 2.39 -6.41
CA ARG A 26 17.53 1.63 -6.00
C ARG A 26 17.13 0.39 -5.26
N ALA A 27 17.86 -0.69 -5.43
CA ALA A 27 17.67 -1.93 -4.68
C ALA A 27 17.68 -1.67 -3.16
N LEU A 28 16.90 -2.45 -2.43
CA LEU A 28 16.78 -2.28 -0.98
C LEU A 28 18.10 -2.53 -0.27
N ASP A 29 18.87 -3.52 -0.71
CA ASP A 29 20.14 -3.91 -0.11
C ASP A 29 21.18 -2.79 -0.14
N SER A 30 21.16 -1.95 -1.19
CA SER A 30 22.01 -0.76 -1.26
C SER A 30 21.64 0.35 -0.25
N LYS A 31 20.43 0.28 0.32
CA LYS A 31 19.88 1.28 1.25
C LYS A 31 19.78 0.79 2.67
N CYS A 32 19.60 -0.51 2.86
CA CYS A 32 19.31 -1.15 4.13
C CYS A 32 20.15 -2.41 4.28
N ASN A 33 20.92 -2.54 5.35
CA ASN A 33 21.55 -3.82 5.67
C ASN A 33 20.48 -4.79 6.17
N MET A 34 20.02 -5.72 5.29
CA MET A 34 18.94 -6.67 5.59
C MET A 34 19.41 -7.85 6.44
N GLU A 35 20.70 -8.16 6.46
CA GLU A 35 21.26 -9.31 7.17
C GLU A 35 21.15 -9.17 8.71
N LYS A 36 21.19 -7.92 9.19
CA LYS A 36 21.20 -7.64 10.62
C LYS A 36 19.85 -7.14 11.13
N VAL A 37 19.21 -7.93 11.98
CA VAL A 37 17.97 -7.51 12.67
C VAL A 37 18.24 -6.27 13.55
N PRO A 38 17.32 -5.29 13.61
CA PRO A 38 17.53 -4.10 14.43
C PRO A 38 17.52 -4.44 15.92
N GLY A 39 18.43 -3.81 16.64
CA GLY A 39 18.58 -3.97 18.09
C GLY A 39 20.00 -4.35 18.50
N GLN A 40 20.29 -4.27 19.79
CA GLN A 40 21.61 -4.54 20.34
C GLN A 40 22.05 -6.00 20.14
N GLN A 41 21.11 -6.94 20.14
CA GLN A 41 21.36 -8.38 19.97
C GLN A 41 20.88 -8.88 18.59
N GLY A 42 20.99 -8.06 17.55
CA GLY A 42 20.47 -8.37 16.21
C GLY A 42 21.10 -9.58 15.53
N GLU A 43 22.26 -10.05 15.99
CA GLU A 43 22.96 -11.22 15.44
C GLU A 43 22.46 -12.55 16.05
N ARG A 44 21.81 -12.49 17.21
CA ARG A 44 21.30 -13.70 17.87
C ARG A 44 19.95 -14.10 17.28
N ARG A 45 19.93 -15.19 16.51
CA ARG A 45 18.69 -15.80 16.05
C ARG A 45 18.04 -16.58 17.19
N ARG A 46 16.89 -16.11 17.69
CA ARG A 46 16.08 -16.87 18.65
C ARG A 46 15.10 -17.76 17.89
N ARG A 47 14.88 -19.00 18.38
CA ARG A 47 13.78 -19.85 17.90
C ARG A 47 12.46 -19.08 18.07
N GLN A 48 11.71 -18.97 17.01
CA GLN A 48 10.40 -18.31 17.04
C GLN A 48 9.34 -19.33 17.48
N SER A 49 8.43 -18.90 18.35
CA SER A 49 7.21 -19.65 18.66
C SER A 49 6.16 -19.44 17.56
N ASP A 50 5.15 -20.31 17.48
CA ASP A 50 4.05 -20.19 16.53
C ASP A 50 3.31 -18.85 16.68
N TYR A 51 3.10 -18.41 17.92
CA TYR A 51 2.59 -17.06 18.19
C TYR A 51 3.50 -15.95 17.61
N GLY A 52 4.81 -16.13 17.75
CA GLY A 52 5.80 -15.20 17.21
C GLY A 52 5.71 -15.09 15.69
N LEU A 53 5.54 -16.21 14.99
CA LEU A 53 5.37 -16.25 13.54
C LEU A 53 4.08 -15.52 13.11
N GLN A 54 2.95 -15.86 13.71
CA GLN A 54 1.66 -15.21 13.43
C GLN A 54 1.71 -13.70 13.70
N LEU A 55 2.39 -13.28 14.79
CA LEU A 55 2.58 -11.87 15.09
C LEU A 55 3.42 -11.17 14.01
N ARG A 56 4.46 -11.83 13.48
CA ARG A 56 5.29 -11.24 12.41
C ARG A 56 4.50 -11.08 11.13
N GLU A 57 3.72 -12.05 10.71
CA GLU A 57 2.87 -11.95 9.52
C GLU A 57 1.84 -10.81 9.67
N LYS A 58 1.16 -10.73 10.80
CA LYS A 58 0.28 -9.58 11.10
C LYS A 58 1.03 -8.24 10.99
N GLN A 59 2.23 -8.16 11.55
CA GLN A 59 3.03 -6.93 11.54
C GLN A 59 3.56 -6.57 10.15
N LYS A 60 3.84 -7.54 9.28
CA LYS A 60 4.18 -7.27 7.88
C LYS A 60 3.05 -6.50 7.20
N VAL A 61 1.83 -7.06 7.20
CA VAL A 61 0.66 -6.41 6.59
C VAL A 61 0.42 -5.02 7.16
N HIS A 62 0.41 -4.89 8.49
CA HIS A 62 0.25 -3.63 9.19
C HIS A 62 1.26 -2.56 8.72
N ARG A 63 2.53 -2.95 8.50
CA ARG A 63 3.61 -2.05 8.10
C ARG A 63 3.59 -1.72 6.62
N ILE A 64 3.24 -2.67 5.75
CA ILE A 64 3.10 -2.47 4.30
C ILE A 64 2.12 -1.33 4.03
N TYR A 65 0.93 -1.37 4.64
CA TYR A 65 -0.09 -0.34 4.46
C TYR A 65 0.10 0.90 5.36
N GLY A 66 1.06 0.88 6.27
CA GLY A 66 1.35 2.00 7.17
C GLY A 66 0.17 2.39 8.07
N VAL A 67 -0.66 1.42 8.43
CA VAL A 67 -1.83 1.58 9.31
C VAL A 67 -1.38 1.35 10.76
N LEU A 68 -1.88 2.11 11.72
CA LEU A 68 -1.59 1.92 13.15
C LEU A 68 -2.49 0.84 13.76
N GLU A 69 -2.04 0.22 14.85
CA GLU A 69 -2.66 -0.95 15.48
C GLU A 69 -4.17 -0.76 15.75
N LYS A 70 -4.58 0.40 16.29
CA LYS A 70 -5.99 0.68 16.57
C LYS A 70 -6.84 0.65 15.29
N GLN A 71 -6.35 1.27 14.21
CA GLN A 71 -7.04 1.26 12.92
C GLN A 71 -7.04 -0.14 12.29
N PHE A 72 -5.92 -0.85 12.35
CA PHE A 72 -5.82 -2.20 11.84
C PHE A 72 -6.83 -3.13 12.51
N ARG A 73 -6.96 -3.05 13.84
CA ARG A 73 -7.96 -3.78 14.61
C ARG A 73 -9.40 -3.42 14.19
N ASN A 74 -9.67 -2.15 13.86
CA ASN A 74 -10.98 -1.74 13.36
C ASN A 74 -11.26 -2.33 11.98
N TYR A 75 -10.26 -2.38 11.08
CA TYR A 75 -10.39 -3.05 9.78
C TYR A 75 -10.65 -4.55 9.96
N TYR A 76 -9.95 -5.21 10.86
CA TYR A 76 -10.17 -6.61 11.16
C TYR A 76 -11.61 -6.88 11.65
N LYS A 77 -12.11 -6.06 12.58
CA LYS A 77 -13.51 -6.17 13.06
C LYS A 77 -14.52 -6.01 11.91
N LYS A 78 -14.31 -5.05 11.03
CA LYS A 78 -15.17 -4.85 9.85
C LYS A 78 -15.08 -6.03 8.87
N ALA A 79 -13.89 -6.58 8.67
CA ALA A 79 -13.67 -7.72 7.81
C ALA A 79 -14.36 -8.99 8.34
N ALA A 80 -14.31 -9.21 9.64
CA ALA A 80 -14.95 -10.36 10.30
C ALA A 80 -16.50 -10.32 10.24
N GLN A 81 -17.10 -9.14 10.07
CA GLN A 81 -18.54 -8.97 9.91
C GLN A 81 -19.02 -9.26 8.47
N LYS A 82 -18.12 -9.28 7.51
CA LYS A 82 -18.46 -9.55 6.10
C LYS A 82 -18.48 -11.06 5.83
N LYS A 83 -19.37 -11.49 4.92
CA LYS A 83 -19.40 -12.88 4.44
C LYS A 83 -18.10 -13.24 3.72
N GLY A 84 -17.61 -14.46 3.87
CA GLY A 84 -16.39 -14.98 3.26
C GLY A 84 -15.19 -15.03 4.22
N ALA A 85 -14.01 -15.30 3.67
CA ALA A 85 -12.78 -15.40 4.47
C ALA A 85 -12.39 -14.03 5.04
N THR A 86 -12.22 -13.96 6.37
CA THR A 86 -11.88 -12.71 7.07
C THR A 86 -10.55 -12.11 6.58
N GLY A 87 -9.57 -12.95 6.22
CA GLY A 87 -8.29 -12.52 5.67
C GLY A 87 -8.44 -11.75 4.37
N ASP A 88 -9.17 -12.33 3.41
CA ASP A 88 -9.43 -11.72 2.10
C ASP A 88 -10.21 -10.41 2.25
N ASN A 89 -11.25 -10.41 3.10
CA ASN A 89 -12.01 -9.21 3.38
C ASN A 89 -11.15 -8.09 4.01
N LEU A 90 -10.20 -8.45 4.89
CA LEU A 90 -9.27 -7.50 5.48
C LEU A 90 -8.35 -6.89 4.42
N LEU A 91 -7.79 -7.72 3.55
CA LEU A 91 -6.90 -7.27 2.48
C LEU A 91 -7.65 -6.38 1.48
N LYS A 92 -8.88 -6.74 1.09
CA LYS A 92 -9.76 -5.89 0.27
C LYS A 92 -9.99 -4.51 0.89
N LEU A 93 -10.27 -4.46 2.19
CA LEU A 93 -10.46 -3.18 2.89
C LEU A 93 -9.16 -2.36 2.95
N LEU A 94 -8.00 -2.98 3.01
CA LEU A 94 -6.71 -2.30 3.03
C LEU A 94 -6.30 -1.83 1.63
N GLU A 95 -6.54 -2.64 0.59
CA GLU A 95 -6.27 -2.25 -0.80
C GLU A 95 -7.20 -1.14 -1.28
N GLY A 96 -8.48 -1.15 -0.92
CA GLY A 96 -9.45 -0.12 -1.27
C GLY A 96 -9.28 1.24 -0.55
N ARG A 97 -8.21 1.45 0.19
CA ARG A 97 -7.90 2.76 0.78
C ARG A 97 -7.37 3.72 -0.28
N LEU A 98 -7.84 4.96 -0.27
CA LEU A 98 -7.45 5.97 -1.25
C LEU A 98 -5.91 6.18 -1.29
N ASP A 99 -5.23 6.20 -0.14
CA ASP A 99 -3.77 6.33 -0.11
C ASP A 99 -3.05 5.16 -0.79
N ASN A 100 -3.60 3.95 -0.67
CA ASN A 100 -3.05 2.78 -1.32
C ASN A 100 -3.41 2.73 -2.81
N VAL A 101 -4.64 3.05 -3.18
CA VAL A 101 -5.08 3.11 -4.58
C VAL A 101 -4.22 4.11 -5.36
N VAL A 102 -4.02 5.33 -4.84
CA VAL A 102 -3.13 6.35 -5.44
C VAL A 102 -1.68 5.84 -5.61
N TYR A 103 -1.19 5.00 -4.69
CA TYR A 103 0.11 4.33 -4.84
C TYR A 103 0.08 3.29 -5.96
N ARG A 104 -0.96 2.45 -6.04
CA ARG A 104 -1.12 1.41 -7.07
C ARG A 104 -1.23 2.00 -8.48
N MET A 105 -1.80 3.19 -8.59
CA MET A 105 -1.89 3.99 -9.82
C MET A 105 -0.56 4.62 -10.25
N GLY A 106 0.49 4.49 -9.46
CA GLY A 106 1.79 5.05 -9.81
C GLY A 106 1.97 6.55 -9.52
N PHE A 107 0.97 7.26 -8.97
CA PHE A 107 1.12 8.69 -8.66
C PHE A 107 2.08 8.99 -7.51
N GLY A 108 2.49 7.99 -6.76
CA GLY A 108 3.50 8.10 -5.73
C GLY A 108 4.46 6.93 -5.75
N SER A 109 5.75 7.18 -5.66
CA SER A 109 6.79 6.14 -5.67
C SER A 109 6.76 5.25 -4.40
N THR A 110 6.04 5.69 -3.37
CA THR A 110 5.80 4.94 -2.13
C THR A 110 4.41 5.24 -1.57
N ARG A 111 3.85 4.30 -0.78
CA ARG A 111 2.58 4.54 -0.08
C ARG A 111 2.62 5.78 0.84
N ALA A 112 3.78 6.12 1.39
CA ALA A 112 3.93 7.31 2.22
C ALA A 112 3.80 8.60 1.40
N GLU A 113 4.32 8.62 0.19
CA GLU A 113 4.21 9.72 -0.76
C GLU A 113 2.78 9.85 -1.28
N ALA A 114 2.16 8.76 -1.73
CA ALA A 114 0.76 8.73 -2.13
C ALA A 114 -0.17 9.27 -1.03
N ARG A 115 0.06 8.86 0.21
CA ARG A 115 -0.66 9.38 1.37
C ARG A 115 -0.45 10.88 1.57
N GLN A 116 0.74 11.40 1.28
CA GLN A 116 1.02 12.83 1.35
C GLN A 116 0.26 13.57 0.25
N LEU A 117 0.21 13.04 -0.97
CA LEU A 117 -0.58 13.62 -2.07
C LEU A 117 -2.06 13.76 -1.68
N VAL A 118 -2.66 12.70 -1.15
CA VAL A 118 -4.04 12.74 -0.67
C VAL A 118 -4.21 13.79 0.44
N SER A 119 -3.36 13.77 1.46
CA SER A 119 -3.46 14.70 2.60
C SER A 119 -3.31 16.16 2.18
N HIS A 120 -2.54 16.43 1.13
CA HIS A 120 -2.32 17.76 0.56
C HIS A 120 -3.38 18.15 -0.48
N LYS A 121 -4.47 17.41 -0.58
CA LYS A 121 -5.59 17.69 -1.50
C LYS A 121 -5.17 17.72 -2.97
N ALA A 122 -4.17 16.89 -3.33
CA ALA A 122 -3.70 16.77 -4.71
C ALA A 122 -4.56 15.80 -5.54
N THR A 123 -5.45 15.03 -4.91
CA THR A 123 -6.29 14.01 -5.54
C THR A 123 -7.75 14.38 -5.49
N LEU A 124 -8.48 14.01 -6.55
CA LEU A 124 -9.92 14.14 -6.68
C LEU A 124 -10.51 12.73 -6.78
N VAL A 125 -11.69 12.54 -6.23
CA VAL A 125 -12.52 11.34 -6.39
C VAL A 125 -13.86 11.80 -6.95
N LYS A 126 -14.27 11.31 -8.11
CA LYS A 126 -15.48 11.78 -8.82
C LYS A 126 -15.51 13.32 -8.96
N GLY A 127 -14.37 13.92 -9.29
CA GLY A 127 -14.23 15.36 -9.45
C GLY A 127 -14.18 16.17 -8.13
N GLN A 128 -14.36 15.54 -6.97
CA GLN A 128 -14.34 16.21 -5.67
C GLN A 128 -13.02 15.99 -4.94
N THR A 129 -12.52 17.05 -4.30
CA THR A 129 -11.27 16.98 -3.52
C THR A 129 -11.46 16.16 -2.25
N VAL A 130 -10.74 15.04 -2.12
CA VAL A 130 -10.72 14.21 -0.92
C VAL A 130 -9.34 14.28 -0.28
N ASN A 131 -9.29 14.61 1.02
CA ASN A 131 -8.04 14.72 1.80
C ASN A 131 -7.92 13.66 2.90
N ILE A 132 -8.74 12.61 2.84
CA ILE A 132 -8.78 11.55 3.84
C ILE A 132 -8.09 10.30 3.28
N PRO A 133 -6.86 9.96 3.70
CA PRO A 133 -6.13 8.80 3.18
C PRO A 133 -6.82 7.45 3.40
N SER A 134 -7.68 7.36 4.41
CA SER A 134 -8.45 6.15 4.72
C SER A 134 -9.83 6.11 4.06
N TYR A 135 -10.13 7.03 3.15
CA TYR A 135 -11.33 6.97 2.33
C TYR A 135 -11.38 5.62 1.62
N GLN A 136 -12.52 4.95 1.68
CA GLN A 136 -12.74 3.68 0.97
C GLN A 136 -13.23 4.00 -0.43
N VAL A 137 -12.46 3.60 -1.39
CA VAL A 137 -12.78 3.74 -2.81
C VAL A 137 -13.74 2.61 -3.18
N SER A 138 -14.77 2.95 -3.92
CA SER A 138 -15.74 2.01 -4.48
C SER A 138 -15.38 1.68 -5.94
N PRO A 139 -15.87 0.56 -6.49
CA PRO A 139 -15.87 0.35 -7.94
C PRO A 139 -16.49 1.57 -8.64
N GLU A 140 -16.10 1.85 -9.88
CA GLU A 140 -16.56 3.00 -10.68
C GLU A 140 -16.16 4.39 -10.13
N ASP A 141 -15.33 4.45 -9.08
CA ASP A 141 -14.79 5.73 -8.63
C ASP A 141 -13.65 6.17 -9.55
N VAL A 142 -13.87 7.24 -10.30
CA VAL A 142 -12.80 7.90 -11.07
C VAL A 142 -11.93 8.71 -10.15
N ILE A 143 -10.63 8.38 -10.11
CA ILE A 143 -9.65 9.10 -9.33
C ILE A 143 -8.71 9.87 -10.25
N SER A 144 -8.54 11.15 -10.01
CA SER A 144 -7.69 12.00 -10.82
C SER A 144 -6.77 12.87 -9.98
N VAL A 145 -5.70 13.35 -10.58
CA VAL A 145 -4.81 14.34 -9.98
C VAL A 145 -5.33 15.73 -10.31
N ARG A 146 -5.41 16.59 -9.31
CA ARG A 146 -5.81 17.98 -9.46
C ARG A 146 -4.88 18.70 -10.45
N GLU A 147 -5.42 19.52 -11.36
CA GLU A 147 -4.67 20.22 -12.42
C GLU A 147 -3.41 20.93 -11.92
N LYS A 148 -3.55 21.71 -10.83
CA LYS A 148 -2.40 22.40 -10.20
C LYS A 148 -1.29 21.48 -9.72
N SER A 149 -1.56 20.18 -9.59
CA SER A 149 -0.61 19.18 -9.08
C SER A 149 -0.06 18.28 -10.17
N ARG A 150 -0.66 18.24 -11.37
CA ARG A 150 -0.23 17.37 -12.48
C ARG A 150 1.21 17.63 -12.91
N ASN A 151 1.62 18.89 -12.97
CA ASN A 151 2.95 19.29 -13.43
C ASN A 151 4.05 19.13 -12.35
N GLN A 152 3.75 18.49 -11.23
CA GLN A 152 4.77 18.23 -10.21
C GLN A 152 5.73 17.15 -10.70
N VAL A 153 7.02 17.48 -10.77
CA VAL A 153 8.10 16.57 -11.22
C VAL A 153 8.08 15.23 -10.47
N ARG A 154 7.72 15.23 -9.19
CA ARG A 154 7.61 13.99 -8.40
C ARG A 154 6.54 13.04 -8.92
N ILE A 155 5.39 13.55 -9.42
CA ILE A 155 4.30 12.72 -9.96
C ILE A 155 4.74 12.17 -11.31
N GLN A 156 5.32 12.99 -12.18
CA GLN A 156 5.84 12.56 -13.49
C GLN A 156 6.93 11.49 -13.34
N ASN A 157 7.88 11.70 -12.42
CA ASN A 157 8.90 10.71 -12.13
C ASN A 157 8.32 9.41 -11.55
N SER A 158 7.26 9.50 -10.76
CA SER A 158 6.60 8.32 -10.19
C SER A 158 5.86 7.53 -11.24
N LEU A 159 5.19 8.20 -12.20
CA LEU A 159 4.52 7.56 -13.33
C LEU A 159 5.52 6.86 -14.24
N ALA A 160 6.60 7.53 -14.65
CA ALA A 160 7.66 6.93 -15.44
C ALA A 160 8.33 5.70 -14.77
N LEU A 161 8.36 5.67 -13.43
CA LEU A 161 8.79 4.48 -12.70
C LEU A 161 7.71 3.39 -12.69
N ALA A 162 6.43 3.78 -12.62
CA ALA A 162 5.33 2.84 -12.57
C ALA A 162 5.14 2.09 -13.89
N GLU A 163 5.41 2.74 -15.04
CA GLU A 163 5.42 2.11 -16.37
C GLU A 163 6.39 0.91 -16.47
N GLN A 164 7.49 0.93 -15.70
CA GLN A 164 8.45 -0.18 -15.64
C GLN A 164 7.92 -1.37 -14.81
N TYR A 165 6.89 -1.15 -14.02
CA TYR A 165 6.24 -2.15 -13.19
C TYR A 165 4.79 -2.22 -13.61
N GLU A 166 4.32 -3.34 -14.08
CA GLU A 166 2.95 -3.55 -14.51
C GLU A 166 1.94 -3.04 -13.46
N PHE A 167 0.93 -2.33 -13.95
CA PHE A 167 -0.19 -1.91 -13.10
C PHE A 167 -1.00 -3.15 -12.70
N PRO A 168 -1.64 -3.14 -11.52
CA PRO A 168 -2.56 -4.20 -11.15
C PRO A 168 -3.71 -4.28 -12.16
N GLU A 169 -4.14 -5.47 -12.54
CA GLU A 169 -5.21 -5.73 -13.52
C GLU A 169 -6.55 -5.02 -13.21
N TRP A 170 -6.76 -4.65 -11.95
CA TRP A 170 -7.98 -3.97 -11.48
C TRP A 170 -7.88 -2.44 -11.53
N VAL A 171 -6.85 -1.89 -12.14
CA VAL A 171 -6.61 -0.44 -12.27
C VAL A 171 -6.31 -0.11 -13.72
N GLU A 172 -7.16 0.66 -14.36
CA GLU A 172 -6.90 1.27 -15.66
C GLU A 172 -6.35 2.68 -15.45
N VAL A 173 -5.18 2.97 -16.01
CA VAL A 173 -4.49 4.26 -15.87
C VAL A 173 -4.49 4.97 -17.22
N ASP A 174 -5.16 6.13 -17.29
CA ASP A 174 -5.01 7.06 -18.40
C ASP A 174 -3.89 8.06 -18.09
N GLU A 175 -2.74 7.86 -18.69
CA GLU A 175 -1.53 8.66 -18.46
C GLU A 175 -1.68 10.09 -18.98
N THR A 176 -2.41 10.27 -20.07
CA THR A 176 -2.57 11.57 -20.78
C THR A 176 -3.28 12.59 -19.90
N ASN A 177 -4.31 12.16 -19.19
CA ASN A 177 -5.11 13.02 -18.31
C ASN A 177 -4.74 12.90 -16.83
N ALA A 178 -3.80 12.02 -16.47
CA ALA A 178 -3.53 11.63 -15.09
C ALA A 178 -4.86 11.29 -14.34
N THR A 179 -5.76 10.65 -15.08
CA THR A 179 -7.03 10.13 -14.59
C THR A 179 -6.96 8.61 -14.56
N VAL A 180 -7.70 8.02 -13.66
CA VAL A 180 -7.80 6.58 -13.56
C VAL A 180 -9.25 6.23 -13.40
N ASP A 181 -9.72 5.38 -14.27
CA ASP A 181 -11.00 4.72 -14.14
C ASP A 181 -10.79 3.38 -13.44
N LEU A 182 -11.57 3.14 -12.43
CA LEU A 182 -11.64 1.82 -11.80
C LEU A 182 -12.77 1.10 -12.55
N GLY A 183 -12.40 0.41 -13.63
CA GLY A 183 -13.36 -0.24 -14.55
C GLY A 183 -14.44 -1.05 -13.85
N GLU A 184 -15.62 -1.06 -14.46
CA GLU A 184 -16.73 -1.89 -14.03
C GLU A 184 -16.29 -3.35 -13.91
N GLY A 185 -16.41 -3.94 -12.76
CA GLY A 185 -16.25 -5.38 -12.57
C GLY A 185 -15.00 -5.81 -11.80
N TYR A 186 -13.89 -5.10 -11.83
CA TYR A 186 -12.67 -5.57 -11.21
C TYR A 186 -12.69 -5.56 -9.68
N LEU A 187 -13.21 -4.52 -9.05
CA LEU A 187 -13.40 -4.55 -7.59
C LEU A 187 -14.58 -5.46 -7.18
N VAL A 188 -15.53 -5.72 -8.07
CA VAL A 188 -16.66 -6.65 -7.83
C VAL A 188 -16.19 -8.10 -8.02
N GLU A 189 -15.36 -8.41 -9.01
CA GLU A 189 -14.78 -9.75 -9.19
C GLU A 189 -13.76 -10.11 -8.11
N ILE A 190 -13.02 -9.14 -7.58
CA ILE A 190 -12.19 -9.33 -6.38
C ILE A 190 -13.06 -9.74 -5.17
N VAL A 191 -14.34 -9.38 -5.15
CA VAL A 191 -15.31 -9.88 -4.17
C VAL A 191 -15.75 -11.31 -4.44
N GLY A 192 -15.65 -11.81 -5.66
CA GLY A 192 -16.13 -13.14 -6.08
C GLY A 192 -15.06 -14.22 -6.30
N LYS A 193 -13.84 -13.87 -6.63
CA LYS A 193 -12.74 -14.83 -6.85
C LYS A 193 -11.57 -14.51 -5.93
N THR A 194 -11.03 -15.55 -5.35
CA THR A 194 -9.85 -15.60 -4.50
C THR A 194 -8.78 -14.67 -5.03
N MET A 195 -8.51 -13.54 -4.34
CA MET A 195 -7.23 -12.85 -4.50
C MET A 195 -6.16 -13.88 -4.13
N ARG A 196 -5.55 -14.50 -5.11
CA ARG A 196 -4.21 -15.04 -4.91
C ARG A 196 -3.32 -13.82 -4.76
N PHE A 197 -3.08 -13.40 -3.52
CA PHE A 197 -1.88 -12.67 -3.23
C PHE A 197 -0.74 -13.63 -3.51
N THR A 198 -0.24 -13.63 -4.69
CA THR A 198 1.15 -13.94 -4.91
C THR A 198 1.89 -12.82 -4.18
N VAL A 199 2.14 -13.03 -2.89
CA VAL A 199 3.33 -12.46 -2.29
C VAL A 199 4.41 -12.87 -3.26
N PRO A 200 5.16 -11.95 -3.89
CA PRO A 200 6.25 -12.36 -4.75
C PRO A 200 7.05 -13.34 -3.92
N ASP A 201 7.16 -14.59 -4.38
CA ASP A 201 8.09 -15.56 -3.85
C ASP A 201 9.47 -14.93 -4.00
N TYR A 202 9.93 -14.32 -2.94
CA TYR A 202 11.32 -14.03 -2.76
C TYR A 202 11.96 -15.35 -2.33
N GLY A 203 12.27 -16.21 -3.36
CA GLY A 203 13.16 -17.35 -3.19
C GLY A 203 14.51 -16.95 -2.61
#